data_af0b5efe5d0fcc8fd7301bf2e953b5ba
#
_entry.id   af0b5efe5d0fcc8fd7301bf2e953b5ba
#
_cell.length_a   1.000
_cell.length_b   1.000
_cell.length_c   1.000
_cell.angle_alpha   90.00
_cell.angle_beta   90.00
_cell.angle_gamma   90.00
#
_symmetry.space_group_name_H-M   'P 1'
#
loop_
_entity.id
_entity.type
_entity.pdbx_description
1 polymer ?
#
loop_
_entity_poly.entity_id
_entity_poly.type
_entity_poly.pdbx_seq_one_letter_code
_entity_poly.pdbx_strand_id
1 'polypeptide(L)'
;HKINNVLGQCLLAKKMGKTRVIAETGAGQHGVATATVAALMGLECEIFMGKEDTVRQALNVYRMELLGAKVHPVTTGTMTLKDAVNEAMREWVNRVDDSVMGPHPFPMIVRDFQSVISKEAREQILEKEGKLPTAVMACVGGGSNAMGMFYNFINDKDVRLIGCEAAGRGIHTGETAA
;
A
#
# COMPACT_ATOMS: atom_id res chain seq x y z
N HIS A 1 -4.08 -7.84 -3.53
CA HIS A 1 -3.32 -7.72 -2.28
C HIS A 1 -3.71 -6.47 -1.48
N LYS A 2 -3.92 -5.31 -2.14
CA LYS A 2 -4.23 -4.05 -1.45
C LYS A 2 -5.53 -4.13 -0.65
N ILE A 3 -6.59 -4.69 -1.21
CA ILE A 3 -7.88 -4.83 -0.51
C ILE A 3 -7.76 -5.73 0.72
N ASN A 4 -6.96 -6.79 0.66
CA ASN A 4 -6.72 -7.70 1.77
C ASN A 4 -6.05 -6.97 2.95
N ASN A 5 -4.99 -6.22 2.68
CA ASN A 5 -4.29 -5.42 3.69
C ASN A 5 -5.21 -4.33 4.29
N VAL A 6 -5.93 -3.60 3.44
CA VAL A 6 -6.83 -2.53 3.88
C VAL A 6 -7.98 -3.09 4.73
N LEU A 7 -8.55 -4.22 4.36
CA LEU A 7 -9.61 -4.86 5.14
C LEU A 7 -9.12 -5.18 6.56
N GLY A 8 -7.93 -5.78 6.69
CA GLY A 8 -7.33 -6.06 7.99
C GLY A 8 -7.06 -4.79 8.82
N GLN A 9 -6.50 -3.76 8.19
CA GLN A 9 -6.22 -2.48 8.88
C GLN A 9 -7.51 -1.74 9.30
N CYS A 10 -8.54 -1.71 8.46
CA CYS A 10 -9.81 -1.06 8.82
C CYS A 10 -10.56 -1.83 9.92
N LEU A 11 -10.51 -3.17 9.93
CA LEU A 11 -11.02 -3.98 11.04
C LEU A 11 -10.30 -3.66 12.35
N LEU A 12 -8.98 -3.54 12.29
CA LEU A 12 -8.17 -3.13 13.44
C LEU A 12 -8.54 -1.72 13.92
N ALA A 13 -8.66 -0.76 13.00
CA ALA A 13 -9.08 0.61 13.31
C ALA A 13 -10.44 0.63 14.03
N LYS A 14 -11.41 -0.11 13.51
CA LYS A 14 -12.72 -0.26 14.15
C LYS A 14 -12.65 -0.87 15.54
N LYS A 15 -11.83 -1.91 15.70
CA LYS A 15 -11.61 -2.54 17.02
C LYS A 15 -10.95 -1.61 18.03
N MET A 16 -10.14 -0.67 17.55
CA MET A 16 -9.51 0.39 18.36
C MET A 16 -10.45 1.59 18.63
N GLY A 17 -11.70 1.56 18.16
CA GLY A 17 -12.65 2.65 18.31
C GLY A 17 -12.37 3.85 17.42
N LYS A 18 -11.55 3.70 16.38
CA LYS A 18 -11.26 4.78 15.43
C LYS A 18 -12.42 4.95 14.47
N THR A 19 -12.69 6.20 14.09
CA THR A 19 -13.81 6.58 13.22
C THR A 19 -13.36 6.97 11.81
N ARG A 20 -12.05 7.20 11.62
CA ARG A 20 -11.46 7.70 10.39
C ARG A 20 -10.24 6.87 9.96
N VAL A 21 -10.07 6.72 8.66
CA VAL A 21 -8.88 6.17 8.03
C VAL A 21 -8.25 7.17 7.08
N ILE A 22 -6.93 7.20 7.07
CA ILE A 22 -6.13 8.02 6.18
C ILE A 22 -5.30 7.09 5.30
N ALA A 23 -5.18 7.42 4.02
CA ALA A 23 -4.27 6.72 3.13
C ALA A 23 -3.61 7.68 2.15
N GLU A 24 -2.42 7.31 1.74
CA GLU A 24 -1.73 7.90 0.60
C GLU A 24 -1.85 6.98 -0.62
N THR A 25 -1.78 7.55 -1.81
CA THR A 25 -1.80 6.76 -3.05
C THR A 25 -1.09 7.50 -4.18
N GLY A 26 -0.40 6.75 -5.04
CA GLY A 26 0.15 7.24 -6.30
C GLY A 26 -0.75 6.84 -7.46
N ALA A 27 -0.68 5.60 -7.93
CA ALA A 27 -1.54 5.09 -9.02
C ALA A 27 -3.04 4.96 -8.67
N GLY A 28 -3.45 5.29 -7.45
CA GLY A 28 -4.85 5.29 -7.01
C GLY A 28 -5.40 3.95 -6.51
N GLN A 29 -4.73 2.84 -6.75
CA GLN A 29 -5.25 1.51 -6.36
C GLN A 29 -5.38 1.31 -4.85
N HIS A 30 -4.43 1.83 -4.08
CA HIS A 30 -4.51 1.79 -2.62
C HIS A 30 -5.64 2.68 -2.11
N GLY A 31 -5.77 3.87 -2.65
CA GLY A 31 -6.86 4.80 -2.32
C GLY A 31 -8.23 4.19 -2.60
N VAL A 32 -8.44 3.61 -3.79
CA VAL A 32 -9.71 2.93 -4.13
C VAL A 32 -10.00 1.78 -3.17
N ALA A 33 -9.01 0.95 -2.83
CA ALA A 33 -9.19 -0.13 -1.86
C ALA A 33 -9.59 0.42 -0.48
N THR A 34 -8.92 1.50 -0.02
CA THR A 34 -9.22 2.13 1.27
C THR A 34 -10.62 2.74 1.28
N ALA A 35 -10.99 3.48 0.24
CA ALA A 35 -12.33 4.06 0.11
C ALA A 35 -13.42 2.97 0.11
N THR A 36 -13.18 1.85 -0.58
CA THR A 36 -14.12 0.73 -0.64
C THR A 36 -14.37 0.13 0.75
N VAL A 37 -13.31 -0.16 1.50
CA VAL A 37 -13.46 -0.77 2.82
C VAL A 37 -13.99 0.24 3.84
N ALA A 38 -13.57 1.50 3.75
CA ALA A 38 -14.09 2.56 4.61
C ALA A 38 -15.60 2.74 4.42
N ALA A 39 -16.08 2.78 3.18
CA ALA A 39 -17.51 2.84 2.87
C ALA A 39 -18.26 1.62 3.42
N LEU A 40 -17.71 0.40 3.24
CA LEU A 40 -18.30 -0.83 3.77
C LEU A 40 -18.42 -0.80 5.30
N MET A 41 -17.47 -0.21 6.00
CA MET A 41 -17.39 -0.21 7.46
C MET A 41 -17.97 1.04 8.11
N GLY A 42 -18.43 2.02 7.35
CA GLY A 42 -18.93 3.29 7.85
C GLY A 42 -17.85 4.14 8.51
N LEU A 43 -16.63 4.13 7.97
CA LEU A 43 -15.51 4.95 8.41
C LEU A 43 -15.36 6.18 7.50
N GLU A 44 -15.02 7.32 8.06
CA GLU A 44 -14.54 8.46 7.28
C GLU A 44 -13.23 8.11 6.57
N CYS A 45 -13.08 8.57 5.33
CA CYS A 45 -11.91 8.24 4.52
C CYS A 45 -11.31 9.49 3.88
N GLU A 46 -10.03 9.73 4.15
CA GLU A 46 -9.27 10.82 3.55
C GLU A 46 -8.06 10.24 2.81
N ILE A 47 -7.93 10.61 1.54
CA ILE A 47 -6.90 10.09 0.63
C ILE A 47 -6.01 11.23 0.17
N PHE A 48 -4.72 11.12 0.42
CA PHE A 48 -3.72 12.06 -0.07
C PHE A 48 -3.10 11.52 -1.37
N MET A 49 -3.09 12.34 -2.40
CA MET A 49 -2.60 11.96 -3.72
C MET A 49 -1.87 13.13 -4.38
N GLY A 50 -0.71 12.90 -4.96
CA GLY A 50 0.02 13.95 -5.66
C GLY A 50 -0.83 14.57 -6.77
N LYS A 51 -0.75 15.90 -6.95
CA LYS A 51 -1.57 16.61 -7.94
C LYS A 51 -1.37 16.07 -9.37
N GLU A 52 -0.15 15.73 -9.74
CA GLU A 52 0.16 15.10 -11.03
C GLU A 52 -0.54 13.74 -11.18
N ASP A 53 -0.53 12.95 -10.11
CA ASP A 53 -1.16 11.63 -10.10
C ASP A 53 -2.68 11.73 -10.13
N THR A 54 -3.29 12.75 -9.52
CA THR A 54 -4.75 12.95 -9.59
C THR A 54 -5.23 13.18 -11.02
N VAL A 55 -4.43 13.86 -11.83
CA VAL A 55 -4.74 14.09 -13.26
C VAL A 55 -4.56 12.81 -14.07
N ARG A 56 -3.42 12.13 -13.89
CA ARG A 56 -3.10 10.87 -14.60
C ARG A 56 -4.10 9.76 -14.30
N GLN A 57 -4.61 9.73 -13.08
CA GLN A 57 -5.47 8.67 -12.54
C GLN A 57 -6.88 9.18 -12.20
N ALA A 58 -7.41 10.11 -12.98
CA ALA A 58 -8.70 10.76 -12.73
C ALA A 58 -9.87 9.76 -12.53
N LEU A 59 -9.84 8.63 -13.23
CA LEU A 59 -10.85 7.57 -13.03
C LEU A 59 -10.79 6.96 -11.63
N ASN A 60 -9.61 6.79 -11.07
CA ASN A 60 -9.48 6.28 -9.70
C ASN A 60 -9.88 7.34 -8.68
N VAL A 61 -9.59 8.62 -8.93
CA VAL A 61 -10.09 9.74 -8.11
C VAL A 61 -11.62 9.73 -8.08
N TYR A 62 -12.26 9.67 -9.23
CA TYR A 62 -13.72 9.57 -9.33
C TYR A 62 -14.29 8.38 -8.53
N ARG A 63 -13.65 7.21 -8.61
CA ARG A 63 -14.08 6.01 -7.84
C ARG A 63 -13.98 6.23 -6.34
N MET A 64 -12.90 6.87 -5.87
CA MET A 64 -12.71 7.17 -4.46
C MET A 64 -13.79 8.14 -3.94
N GLU A 65 -14.06 9.20 -4.70
CA GLU A 65 -15.09 10.19 -4.37
C GLU A 65 -16.51 9.60 -4.40
N LEU A 66 -16.81 8.75 -5.38
CA LEU A 66 -18.08 8.03 -5.47
C LEU A 66 -18.33 7.13 -4.24
N LEU A 67 -17.26 6.58 -3.65
CA LEU A 67 -17.30 5.78 -2.43
C LEU A 67 -17.33 6.64 -1.15
N GLY A 68 -17.41 7.97 -1.28
CA GLY A 68 -17.49 8.90 -0.16
C GLY A 68 -16.17 9.33 0.45
N ALA A 69 -15.03 8.94 -0.14
CA ALA A 69 -13.73 9.42 0.32
C ALA A 69 -13.46 10.86 -0.12
N LYS A 70 -12.78 11.62 0.73
CA LYS A 70 -12.22 12.93 0.36
C LYS A 70 -10.83 12.75 -0.21
N VAL A 71 -10.62 13.19 -1.44
CA VAL A 71 -9.30 13.15 -2.09
C VAL A 71 -8.64 14.52 -1.98
N HIS A 72 -7.46 14.57 -1.38
CA HIS A 72 -6.65 15.77 -1.18
C HIS A 72 -5.49 15.81 -2.18
N PRO A 73 -5.56 16.68 -3.21
CA PRO A 73 -4.43 16.86 -4.13
C PRO A 73 -3.26 17.55 -3.43
N VAL A 74 -2.12 16.89 -3.37
CA VAL A 74 -0.89 17.43 -2.78
C VAL A 74 -0.08 18.16 -3.85
N THR A 75 0.20 19.44 -3.60
CA THR A 75 0.86 20.34 -4.55
C THR A 75 2.29 20.68 -4.15
N THR A 76 2.81 20.11 -3.06
CA THR A 76 4.19 20.30 -2.60
C THR A 76 5.15 19.35 -3.30
N GLY A 77 6.43 19.72 -3.34
CA GLY A 77 7.50 18.88 -3.88
C GLY A 77 7.31 18.52 -5.36
N THR A 78 7.46 17.24 -5.66
CA THR A 78 7.26 16.69 -7.02
C THR A 78 5.81 16.38 -7.35
N MET A 79 4.89 16.61 -6.41
CA MET A 79 3.46 16.35 -6.54
C MET A 79 3.13 14.89 -6.85
N THR A 80 3.93 13.95 -6.30
CA THR A 80 3.81 12.50 -6.50
C THR A 80 3.62 11.76 -5.17
N LEU A 81 3.70 10.43 -5.20
CA LEU A 81 3.47 9.56 -4.04
C LEU A 81 4.28 9.95 -2.80
N LYS A 82 5.55 10.32 -2.94
CA LYS A 82 6.40 10.73 -1.80
C LYS A 82 5.80 11.90 -1.03
N ASP A 83 5.32 12.89 -1.75
CA ASP A 83 4.73 14.09 -1.13
C ASP A 83 3.36 13.78 -0.52
N ALA A 84 2.59 12.88 -1.15
CA ALA A 84 1.34 12.37 -0.61
C ALA A 84 1.55 11.62 0.73
N VAL A 85 2.60 10.80 0.84
CA VAL A 85 2.98 10.13 2.10
C VAL A 85 3.30 11.16 3.18
N ASN A 86 4.12 12.16 2.86
CA ASN A 86 4.50 13.19 3.82
C ASN A 86 3.29 13.98 4.35
N GLU A 87 2.35 14.32 3.46
CA GLU A 87 1.15 15.05 3.85
C GLU A 87 0.20 14.19 4.69
N ALA A 88 -0.01 12.93 4.32
CA ALA A 88 -0.79 11.99 5.10
C ALA A 88 -0.20 11.80 6.52
N MET A 89 1.14 11.76 6.64
CA MET A 89 1.80 11.68 7.95
C MET A 89 1.60 12.94 8.78
N ARG A 90 1.64 14.14 8.18
CA ARG A 90 1.35 15.40 8.87
C ARG A 90 -0.09 15.43 9.40
N GLU A 91 -1.05 15.03 8.56
CA GLU A 91 -2.45 14.96 8.97
C GLU A 91 -2.65 13.95 10.10
N TRP A 92 -2.00 12.78 10.03
CA TRP A 92 -2.07 11.79 11.10
C TRP A 92 -1.53 12.33 12.43
N VAL A 93 -0.39 13.02 12.43
CA VAL A 93 0.19 13.60 13.67
C VAL A 93 -0.77 14.61 14.30
N ASN A 94 -1.50 15.36 13.50
CA ASN A 94 -2.47 16.35 14.01
C ASN A 94 -3.74 15.69 14.58
N ARG A 95 -4.06 14.45 14.19
CA ARG A 95 -5.31 13.76 14.54
C ARG A 95 -5.08 12.27 14.90
N VAL A 96 -4.12 12.02 15.77
CA VAL A 96 -3.75 10.65 16.21
C VAL A 96 -4.90 9.93 16.91
N ASP A 97 -5.76 10.68 17.62
CA ASP A 97 -6.81 10.09 18.44
C ASP A 97 -7.92 9.41 17.61
N ASP A 98 -8.21 9.90 16.43
CA ASP A 98 -9.31 9.40 15.59
C ASP A 98 -8.85 8.62 14.34
N SER A 99 -7.56 8.60 14.05
CA SER A 99 -7.00 8.05 12.80
C SER A 99 -6.01 6.93 13.05
N VAL A 100 -5.84 6.07 12.04
CA VAL A 100 -4.85 4.98 12.04
C VAL A 100 -3.90 5.15 10.87
N MET A 101 -2.65 5.39 11.18
CA MET A 101 -1.50 5.40 10.29
C MET A 101 -0.22 5.44 11.15
N GLY A 102 0.93 5.18 10.61
CA GLY A 102 2.17 5.52 11.30
C GLY A 102 3.30 4.50 11.24
N PRO A 103 4.36 4.70 12.05
CA PRO A 103 5.54 3.86 12.10
C PRO A 103 5.26 2.49 12.74
N HIS A 104 6.20 1.97 13.51
CA HIS A 104 5.99 0.71 14.25
C HIS A 104 4.72 0.80 15.13
N PRO A 105 3.82 -0.23 15.13
CA PRO A 105 3.98 -1.57 14.57
C PRO A 105 3.44 -1.76 13.13
N PHE A 106 3.12 -0.70 12.39
CA PHE A 106 2.50 -0.82 11.06
C PHE A 106 3.28 -1.67 10.04
N PRO A 107 4.63 -1.62 9.96
CA PRO A 107 5.37 -2.52 9.08
C PRO A 107 5.12 -4.01 9.38
N MET A 108 4.98 -4.37 10.66
CA MET A 108 4.63 -5.73 11.08
C MET A 108 3.19 -6.10 10.72
N ILE A 109 2.25 -5.18 10.93
CA ILE A 109 0.84 -5.35 10.57
C ILE A 109 0.70 -5.59 9.07
N VAL A 110 1.35 -4.75 8.26
CA VAL A 110 1.36 -4.89 6.79
C VAL A 110 1.97 -6.22 6.37
N ARG A 111 3.12 -6.58 6.93
CA ARG A 111 3.76 -7.88 6.70
C ARG A 111 2.79 -9.03 6.96
N ASP A 112 2.16 -9.04 8.11
CA ASP A 112 1.30 -10.15 8.55
C ASP A 112 0.06 -10.27 7.67
N PHE A 113 -0.60 -9.15 7.34
CA PHE A 113 -1.74 -9.17 6.42
C PHE A 113 -1.36 -9.52 4.98
N GLN A 114 -0.19 -9.11 4.50
CA GLN A 114 0.26 -9.39 3.14
C GLN A 114 0.96 -10.74 3.00
N SER A 115 1.39 -11.38 4.10
CA SER A 115 2.10 -12.66 4.06
C SER A 115 1.27 -13.80 3.49
N VAL A 116 -0.06 -13.66 3.43
CA VAL A 116 -0.95 -14.59 2.74
C VAL A 116 -0.54 -14.81 1.28
N ILE A 117 0.00 -13.77 0.60
CA ILE A 117 0.47 -13.86 -0.79
C ILE A 117 1.53 -14.94 -0.93
N SER A 118 2.59 -14.87 -0.12
CA SER A 118 3.69 -15.83 -0.19
C SER A 118 3.32 -17.20 0.38
N LYS A 119 2.43 -17.25 1.38
CA LYS A 119 1.92 -18.51 1.91
C LYS A 119 1.21 -19.31 0.82
N GLU A 120 0.22 -18.72 0.17
CA GLU A 120 -0.52 -19.34 -0.91
C GLU A 120 0.36 -19.67 -2.13
N ALA A 121 1.22 -18.74 -2.54
CA ALA A 121 2.15 -18.95 -3.65
C ALA A 121 3.10 -20.13 -3.40
N ARG A 122 3.59 -20.26 -2.16
CA ARG A 122 4.47 -21.36 -1.77
C ARG A 122 3.74 -22.72 -1.80
N GLU A 123 2.52 -22.77 -1.27
CA GLU A 123 1.69 -23.96 -1.29
C GLU A 123 1.38 -24.38 -2.74
N GLN A 124 0.95 -23.43 -3.56
CA GLN A 124 0.59 -23.66 -4.96
C GLN A 124 1.76 -24.14 -5.81
N ILE A 125 2.95 -23.57 -5.64
CA ILE A 125 4.13 -24.00 -6.43
C ILE A 125 4.61 -25.40 -6.01
N LEU A 126 4.56 -25.71 -4.73
CA LEU A 126 4.88 -27.04 -4.24
C LEU A 126 3.89 -28.11 -4.74
N GLU A 127 2.60 -27.78 -4.77
CA GLU A 127 1.57 -28.68 -5.31
C GLU A 127 1.76 -28.95 -6.81
N LYS A 128 2.10 -27.91 -7.59
CA LYS A 128 2.23 -28.02 -9.05
C LYS A 128 3.55 -28.60 -9.51
N GLU A 129 4.65 -28.22 -8.88
CA GLU A 129 6.01 -28.50 -9.36
C GLU A 129 6.80 -29.48 -8.44
N GLY A 130 6.24 -29.79 -7.26
CA GLY A 130 6.90 -30.64 -6.26
C GLY A 130 8.17 -30.04 -5.64
N LYS A 131 8.51 -28.80 -5.97
CA LYS A 131 9.72 -28.11 -5.49
C LYS A 131 9.50 -26.60 -5.37
N LEU A 132 10.37 -25.94 -4.61
CA LEU A 132 10.41 -24.50 -4.52
C LEU A 132 10.94 -23.84 -5.81
N PRO A 133 10.56 -22.60 -6.10
CA PRO A 133 11.04 -21.89 -7.28
C PRO A 133 12.53 -21.49 -7.12
N THR A 134 13.23 -21.34 -8.23
CA THR A 134 14.61 -20.83 -8.24
C THR A 134 14.68 -19.35 -7.81
N ALA A 135 13.62 -18.60 -8.12
CA ALA A 135 13.53 -17.18 -7.76
C ALA A 135 12.08 -16.76 -7.57
N VAL A 136 11.88 -15.82 -6.65
CA VAL A 136 10.61 -15.11 -6.44
C VAL A 136 10.84 -13.64 -6.79
N MET A 137 10.01 -13.10 -7.67
CA MET A 137 10.11 -11.72 -8.14
C MET A 137 8.88 -10.93 -7.71
N ALA A 138 9.07 -9.70 -7.29
CA ALA A 138 7.97 -8.81 -6.91
C ALA A 138 8.25 -7.37 -7.31
N CYS A 139 7.21 -6.66 -7.76
CA CYS A 139 7.29 -5.22 -7.98
C CYS A 139 7.40 -4.50 -6.63
N VAL A 140 8.27 -3.50 -6.57
CA VAL A 140 8.48 -2.64 -5.42
C VAL A 140 8.04 -1.22 -5.76
N GLY A 141 7.06 -0.72 -5.00
CA GLY A 141 6.72 0.68 -4.92
C GLY A 141 6.87 1.07 -3.44
N GLY A 142 5.78 1.13 -2.66
CA GLY A 142 5.85 1.30 -1.20
C GLY A 142 6.35 0.07 -0.42
N GLY A 143 6.69 -1.05 -1.08
CA GLY A 143 7.27 -2.25 -0.48
C GLY A 143 6.27 -3.28 0.06
N SER A 144 5.02 -2.93 0.27
CA SER A 144 3.99 -3.81 0.84
C SER A 144 3.79 -5.12 0.05
N ASN A 145 3.72 -5.03 -1.28
CA ASN A 145 3.60 -6.18 -2.15
C ASN A 145 4.82 -7.11 -2.05
N ALA A 146 6.02 -6.56 -2.14
CA ALA A 146 7.26 -7.32 -2.05
C ALA A 146 7.43 -7.97 -0.66
N MET A 147 7.11 -7.24 0.40
CA MET A 147 7.11 -7.77 1.77
C MET A 147 6.19 -8.99 1.90
N GLY A 148 4.96 -8.89 1.39
CA GLY A 148 4.01 -9.99 1.40
C GLY A 148 4.48 -11.19 0.57
N MET A 149 5.07 -10.94 -0.60
CA MET A 149 5.52 -11.99 -1.51
C MET A 149 6.80 -12.67 -1.03
N PHE A 150 7.71 -11.97 -0.36
CA PHE A 150 8.99 -12.54 0.05
C PHE A 150 8.95 -13.25 1.40
N TYR A 151 8.04 -12.85 2.28
CA TYR A 151 8.10 -13.20 3.70
C TYR A 151 8.23 -14.71 3.96
N ASN A 152 7.42 -15.55 3.34
CA ASN A 152 7.47 -16.99 3.55
C ASN A 152 8.58 -17.72 2.76
N PHE A 153 9.42 -16.96 2.01
CA PHE A 153 10.58 -17.48 1.29
C PHE A 153 11.91 -16.99 1.87
N ILE A 154 11.90 -16.11 2.88
CA ILE A 154 13.13 -15.50 3.45
C ILE A 154 14.12 -16.56 3.96
N ASN A 155 13.63 -17.65 4.52
CA ASN A 155 14.46 -18.70 5.10
C ASN A 155 14.89 -19.77 4.07
N ASP A 156 14.38 -19.72 2.85
CA ASP A 156 14.75 -20.66 1.77
C ASP A 156 15.98 -20.16 1.05
N LYS A 157 17.17 -20.58 1.50
CA LYS A 157 18.48 -20.07 1.02
C LYS A 157 18.72 -20.27 -0.47
N ASP A 158 18.08 -21.28 -1.05
CA ASP A 158 18.21 -21.62 -2.47
C ASP A 158 17.22 -20.83 -3.35
N VAL A 159 16.31 -20.05 -2.76
CA VAL A 159 15.35 -19.21 -3.47
C VAL A 159 15.84 -17.76 -3.51
N ARG A 160 16.12 -17.25 -4.71
CA ARG A 160 16.50 -15.85 -4.88
C ARG A 160 15.27 -14.94 -4.75
N LEU A 161 15.38 -13.89 -3.96
CA LEU A 161 14.35 -12.86 -3.83
C LEU A 161 14.77 -11.64 -4.65
N ILE A 162 13.94 -11.25 -5.63
CA ILE A 162 14.27 -10.19 -6.60
C ILE A 162 13.18 -9.14 -6.56
N GLY A 163 13.50 -7.94 -6.02
CA GLY A 163 12.66 -6.76 -6.07
C GLY A 163 12.86 -6.01 -7.39
N CYS A 164 11.76 -5.68 -8.08
CA CYS A 164 11.78 -4.92 -9.32
C CYS A 164 11.18 -3.54 -9.05
N GLU A 165 12.01 -2.51 -9.05
CA GLU A 165 11.62 -1.12 -8.81
C GLU A 165 11.69 -0.31 -10.11
N ALA A 166 10.79 0.66 -10.27
CA ALA A 166 10.82 1.57 -11.40
C ALA A 166 11.99 2.55 -11.26
N ALA A 167 13.00 2.43 -12.13
CA ALA A 167 14.20 3.26 -12.06
C ALA A 167 14.08 4.58 -12.84
N GLY A 168 12.94 4.89 -13.45
CA GLY A 168 12.80 6.08 -14.28
C GLY A 168 13.83 6.07 -15.42
N ARG A 169 14.66 7.12 -15.48
CA ARG A 169 15.78 7.23 -16.44
C ARG A 169 17.09 6.60 -15.93
N GLY A 170 17.05 5.94 -14.78
CA GLY A 170 18.21 5.27 -14.17
C GLY A 170 18.56 5.80 -12.79
N ILE A 171 19.02 4.90 -11.93
CA ILE A 171 19.33 5.21 -10.52
C ILE A 171 20.47 6.23 -10.33
N HIS A 172 21.32 6.41 -11.34
CA HIS A 172 22.45 7.33 -11.28
C HIS A 172 22.17 8.68 -11.93
N THR A 173 20.98 8.90 -12.48
CA THR A 173 20.64 10.12 -13.23
C THR A 173 20.02 11.21 -12.35
N GLY A 174 19.63 10.89 -11.11
CA GLY A 174 18.81 11.74 -10.28
C GLY A 174 17.34 11.88 -10.73
N GLU A 175 16.96 11.17 -11.78
CA GLU A 175 15.60 11.13 -12.35
C GLU A 175 14.94 9.75 -12.15
N THR A 176 15.18 9.14 -11.00
CA THR A 176 14.55 7.87 -10.63
C THR A 176 13.07 8.07 -10.32
N ALA A 177 12.26 7.05 -10.59
CA ALA A 177 10.84 7.05 -10.25
C ALA A 177 10.55 6.65 -8.78
N ALA A 178 11.59 6.30 -8.03
CA ALA A 178 11.54 5.86 -6.63
C ALA A 178 12.23 6.87 -5.71
#